data_49d4873d221a306277914c7692a7107d
#
_entry.id   49d4873d221a306277914c7692a7107d
#
_cell.length_a   1.000
_cell.length_b   1.000
_cell.length_c   1.000
_cell.angle_alpha   90.00
_cell.angle_beta   90.00
_cell.angle_gamma   90.00
#
_symmetry.space_group_name_H-M   'P 1'
#
loop_
_entity.id
_entity.type
_entity.pdbx_description
1 polymer ?
#
loop_
_entity_poly.entity_id
_entity_poly.type
_entity_poly.pdbx_seq_one_letter_code
_entity_poly.pdbx_strand_id
1 'polypeptide(L)'
;MTIEKTDAHHHLWRLDSSHYPMLRAPGGERFIGNTGGLKHDFGAAEFLPLARAQNVTRSVYVESHYDPPIAETAHVQAFAEAHGFPHAIVGRVDLASGELGAALDTHMRSPLFRGVRVMVNWDADAMFRAVADPDLLSRPAWRAGYAELGERGLSAEVMAFPAQLAALADLAADRPGTPLVVGHAGLPLHRTGAEHALWRAGMTALAALPHVVVKLSGLAMVDHHWTVDGIRPIVRELFDLFTPARAMFASNFPVDGLHKSYDAVWDAFDAITVDDPAADRAELFRDTARRFYRIA
;
A
#
# COMPACT_ATOMS: atom_id res chain seq x y z
N MET A 1 0.90 -20.20 19.90
CA MET A 1 0.73 -20.48 18.45
C MET A 1 1.00 -19.21 17.69
N THR A 2 1.79 -19.27 16.62
CA THR A 2 2.05 -18.12 15.77
C THR A 2 0.74 -17.70 15.07
N ILE A 3 0.39 -16.42 15.13
CA ILE A 3 -0.82 -15.90 14.47
C ILE A 3 -0.75 -16.12 12.96
N GLU A 4 -1.85 -16.50 12.35
CA GLU A 4 -1.99 -16.57 10.89
C GLU A 4 -2.06 -15.15 10.33
N LYS A 5 -1.32 -14.89 9.24
CA LYS A 5 -1.16 -13.55 8.68
C LYS A 5 -1.67 -13.45 7.24
N THR A 6 -2.13 -12.27 6.88
CA THR A 6 -2.37 -11.83 5.51
C THR A 6 -1.45 -10.64 5.22
N ASP A 7 -0.52 -10.79 4.29
CA ASP A 7 0.33 -9.67 3.88
C ASP A 7 -0.48 -8.74 2.96
N ALA A 8 -0.91 -7.59 3.50
CA ALA A 8 -1.81 -6.70 2.78
C ALA A 8 -1.12 -5.85 1.70
N HIS A 9 0.22 -5.97 1.53
CA HIS A 9 0.95 -5.21 0.52
C HIS A 9 2.33 -5.81 0.26
N HIS A 10 2.52 -6.43 -0.89
CA HIS A 10 3.84 -6.81 -1.40
C HIS A 10 3.89 -6.60 -2.92
N HIS A 11 5.09 -6.67 -3.47
CA HIS A 11 5.36 -6.59 -4.89
C HIS A 11 6.02 -7.88 -5.39
N LEU A 12 6.01 -8.09 -6.69
CA LEU A 12 6.71 -9.17 -7.38
C LEU A 12 7.26 -8.62 -8.68
N TRP A 13 8.48 -9.01 -9.07
CA TRP A 13 9.06 -8.64 -10.35
C TRP A 13 10.17 -9.59 -10.77
N ARG A 14 10.53 -9.50 -12.06
CA ARG A 14 11.66 -10.21 -12.65
C ARG A 14 12.45 -9.27 -13.55
N LEU A 15 13.75 -9.22 -13.35
CA LEU A 15 14.64 -8.33 -14.10
C LEU A 15 14.88 -8.77 -15.54
N ASP A 16 14.68 -10.03 -15.86
CA ASP A 16 14.74 -10.53 -17.24
C ASP A 16 13.55 -10.03 -18.09
N SER A 17 12.51 -9.55 -17.45
CA SER A 17 11.35 -8.94 -18.11
C SER A 17 11.64 -7.52 -18.56
N SER A 18 11.29 -7.18 -19.82
CA SER A 18 11.33 -5.80 -20.33
C SER A 18 10.30 -4.87 -19.68
N HIS A 19 9.39 -5.43 -18.90
CA HIS A 19 8.21 -4.76 -18.37
C HIS A 19 8.43 -3.95 -17.08
N TYR A 20 9.64 -3.93 -16.50
CA TYR A 20 9.96 -3.15 -15.30
C TYR A 20 11.02 -2.08 -15.58
N PRO A 21 10.69 -1.02 -16.35
CA PRO A 21 11.69 -0.02 -16.79
C PRO A 21 12.35 0.70 -15.61
N MET A 22 11.59 0.94 -14.53
CA MET A 22 12.10 1.59 -13.32
C MET A 22 13.22 0.77 -12.65
N LEU A 23 13.10 -0.55 -12.62
CA LEU A 23 14.12 -1.44 -12.04
C LEU A 23 15.35 -1.61 -12.96
N ARG A 24 15.20 -1.36 -14.25
CA ARG A 24 16.29 -1.42 -15.25
C ARG A 24 17.07 -0.11 -15.36
N ALA A 25 16.43 1.03 -15.05
CA ALA A 25 17.10 2.32 -15.00
C ALA A 25 18.27 2.30 -14.00
N PRO A 26 19.29 3.16 -14.14
CA PRO A 26 20.33 3.28 -13.11
C PRO A 26 19.71 3.46 -11.73
N GLY A 27 20.25 2.75 -10.73
CA GLY A 27 19.85 2.98 -9.33
C GLY A 27 20.24 4.38 -8.88
N GLY A 28 19.57 4.89 -7.87
CA GLY A 28 19.86 6.22 -7.32
C GLY A 28 19.20 6.41 -5.97
N GLU A 29 19.60 7.47 -5.30
CA GLU A 29 18.99 7.86 -4.04
C GLU A 29 17.58 8.41 -4.26
N ARG A 30 16.67 7.93 -3.46
CA ARG A 30 15.28 8.36 -3.35
C ARG A 30 14.93 8.48 -1.86
N PHE A 31 13.77 9.02 -1.54
CA PHE A 31 13.33 9.06 -0.14
C PHE A 31 13.22 7.65 0.50
N ILE A 32 13.05 6.62 -0.32
CA ILE A 32 13.03 5.22 0.13
C ILE A 32 14.43 4.61 0.32
N GLY A 33 15.51 5.34 0.02
CA GLY A 33 16.89 4.88 0.04
C GLY A 33 17.46 4.63 -1.36
N ASN A 34 18.58 3.92 -1.43
CA ASN A 34 19.24 3.58 -2.69
C ASN A 34 18.49 2.47 -3.43
N THR A 35 17.82 2.83 -4.52
CA THR A 35 17.01 1.88 -5.31
C THR A 35 17.82 0.82 -6.07
N GLY A 36 19.16 0.94 -6.09
CA GLY A 36 20.04 -0.10 -6.62
C GLY A 36 19.86 -1.45 -5.92
N GLY A 37 19.51 -1.45 -4.63
CA GLY A 37 19.22 -2.64 -3.85
C GLY A 37 17.97 -3.43 -4.30
N LEU A 38 17.08 -2.81 -5.08
CA LEU A 38 15.88 -3.48 -5.62
C LEU A 38 16.15 -4.24 -6.93
N LYS A 39 17.37 -4.14 -7.47
CA LYS A 39 17.73 -4.75 -8.77
C LYS A 39 18.08 -6.22 -8.64
N HIS A 40 17.13 -7.00 -8.20
CA HIS A 40 17.19 -8.47 -8.18
C HIS A 40 15.79 -9.01 -8.47
N ASP A 41 15.70 -10.28 -8.84
CA ASP A 41 14.40 -10.94 -8.96
C ASP A 41 13.73 -11.05 -7.61
N PHE A 42 12.43 -10.82 -7.58
CA PHE A 42 11.60 -11.06 -6.42
C PHE A 42 10.28 -11.71 -6.89
N GLY A 43 10.33 -13.01 -7.04
CA GLY A 43 9.24 -13.85 -7.52
C GLY A 43 8.84 -14.91 -6.49
N ALA A 44 8.33 -16.03 -6.97
CA ALA A 44 7.87 -17.11 -6.10
C ALA A 44 9.02 -17.73 -5.28
N ALA A 45 10.21 -17.85 -5.85
CA ALA A 45 11.35 -18.45 -5.18
C ALA A 45 11.82 -17.62 -3.98
N GLU A 46 11.70 -16.30 -4.06
CA GLU A 46 12.10 -15.37 -3.02
C GLU A 46 10.97 -15.14 -2.00
N PHE A 47 9.75 -14.86 -2.48
CA PHE A 47 8.63 -14.47 -1.61
C PHE A 47 8.05 -15.64 -0.81
N LEU A 48 7.79 -16.81 -1.43
CA LEU A 48 7.05 -17.88 -0.74
C LEU A 48 7.77 -18.46 0.49
N PRO A 49 9.11 -18.63 0.51
CA PRO A 49 9.81 -19.05 1.71
C PRO A 49 9.66 -18.05 2.87
N LEU A 50 9.75 -16.74 2.57
CA LEU A 50 9.57 -15.66 3.55
C LEU A 50 8.15 -15.67 4.13
N ALA A 51 7.14 -15.75 3.26
CA ALA A 51 5.74 -15.81 3.67
C ALA A 51 5.46 -17.02 4.58
N ARG A 52 6.00 -18.20 4.24
CA ARG A 52 5.84 -19.41 5.05
C ARG A 52 6.49 -19.29 6.42
N ALA A 53 7.71 -18.72 6.50
CA ALA A 53 8.44 -18.54 7.76
C ALA A 53 7.65 -17.68 8.74
N GLN A 54 6.91 -16.68 8.26
CA GLN A 54 6.10 -15.77 9.05
C GLN A 54 4.63 -16.18 9.18
N ASN A 55 4.26 -17.39 8.75
CA ASN A 55 2.86 -17.87 8.74
C ASN A 55 1.90 -16.94 7.96
N VAL A 56 2.39 -16.33 6.88
CA VAL A 56 1.58 -15.58 5.93
C VAL A 56 0.93 -16.56 4.97
N THR A 57 -0.39 -16.72 5.05
CA THR A 57 -1.16 -17.70 4.27
C THR A 57 -1.93 -17.06 3.13
N ARG A 58 -2.11 -15.74 3.16
CA ARG A 58 -2.76 -14.95 2.12
C ARG A 58 -1.95 -13.67 1.86
N SER A 59 -2.10 -13.11 0.66
CA SER A 59 -1.46 -11.83 0.36
C SER A 59 -2.19 -11.01 -0.68
N VAL A 60 -1.88 -9.71 -0.70
CA VAL A 60 -2.34 -8.72 -1.67
C VAL A 60 -1.13 -8.21 -2.45
N TYR A 61 -1.13 -8.46 -3.74
CA TYR A 61 -0.18 -7.85 -4.66
C TYR A 61 -0.58 -6.40 -4.95
N VAL A 62 0.38 -5.50 -4.92
CA VAL A 62 0.21 -4.12 -5.36
C VAL A 62 1.14 -3.86 -6.54
N GLU A 63 0.66 -3.12 -7.52
CA GLU A 63 1.37 -2.81 -8.77
C GLU A 63 2.85 -2.43 -8.55
N SER A 64 3.70 -2.81 -9.47
CA SER A 64 5.17 -2.68 -9.36
C SER A 64 5.76 -1.81 -10.48
N HIS A 65 5.01 -0.82 -10.97
CA HIS A 65 5.40 0.00 -12.12
C HIS A 65 5.68 -0.80 -13.41
N TYR A 66 4.90 -1.86 -13.60
CA TYR A 66 4.93 -2.66 -14.83
C TYR A 66 4.48 -1.82 -16.03
N ASP A 67 5.08 -2.04 -17.18
CA ASP A 67 4.75 -1.34 -18.42
C ASP A 67 4.45 -2.33 -19.56
N PRO A 68 3.28 -2.25 -20.22
CA PRO A 68 2.16 -1.36 -19.93
C PRO A 68 1.37 -1.78 -18.68
N PRO A 69 0.85 -0.81 -17.88
CA PRO A 69 0.16 -1.10 -16.60
C PRO A 69 -1.00 -2.08 -16.73
N ILE A 70 -1.72 -1.99 -17.82
CA ILE A 70 -2.91 -2.81 -18.10
C ILE A 70 -2.59 -4.31 -18.22
N ALA A 71 -1.37 -4.67 -18.59
CA ALA A 71 -0.95 -6.06 -18.74
C ALA A 71 -0.51 -6.69 -17.40
N GLU A 72 -0.16 -5.87 -16.42
CA GLU A 72 0.35 -6.31 -15.13
C GLU A 72 -0.63 -7.23 -14.40
N THR A 73 -1.92 -6.84 -14.36
CA THR A 73 -2.94 -7.60 -13.64
C THR A 73 -3.13 -9.01 -14.21
N ALA A 74 -3.14 -9.15 -15.54
CA ALA A 74 -3.22 -10.46 -16.20
C ALA A 74 -1.96 -11.31 -15.94
N HIS A 75 -0.78 -10.67 -15.94
CA HIS A 75 0.48 -11.33 -15.61
C HIS A 75 0.48 -11.86 -14.17
N VAL A 76 0.04 -11.06 -13.21
CA VAL A 76 -0.03 -11.45 -11.80
C VAL A 76 -1.15 -12.45 -11.55
N GLN A 77 -2.26 -12.38 -12.29
CA GLN A 77 -3.32 -13.40 -12.22
C GLN A 77 -2.77 -14.78 -12.62
N ALA A 78 -2.03 -14.87 -13.73
CA ALA A 78 -1.40 -16.12 -14.17
C ALA A 78 -0.36 -16.62 -13.14
N PHE A 79 0.39 -15.71 -12.54
CA PHE A 79 1.32 -16.03 -11.44
C PHE A 79 0.57 -16.63 -10.23
N ALA A 80 -0.56 -16.03 -9.85
CA ALA A 80 -1.38 -16.52 -8.74
C ALA A 80 -1.94 -17.93 -9.00
N GLU A 81 -2.37 -18.19 -10.22
CA GLU A 81 -2.86 -19.53 -10.64
C GLU A 81 -1.75 -20.58 -10.57
N ALA A 82 -0.52 -20.21 -10.91
CA ALA A 82 0.62 -21.13 -10.88
C ALA A 82 1.16 -21.40 -9.48
N HIS A 83 1.08 -20.44 -8.56
CA HIS A 83 1.78 -20.47 -7.27
C HIS A 83 0.88 -20.42 -6.04
N GLY A 84 -0.45 -20.17 -6.19
CA GLY A 84 -1.39 -20.02 -5.09
C GLY A 84 -1.26 -18.67 -4.34
N PHE A 85 -0.51 -17.73 -4.84
CA PHE A 85 -0.31 -16.37 -4.34
C PHE A 85 -0.13 -15.40 -5.51
N PRO A 86 -0.57 -14.12 -5.43
CA PRO A 86 -1.37 -13.49 -4.37
C PRO A 86 -2.85 -13.89 -4.43
N HIS A 87 -3.64 -13.39 -3.46
CA HIS A 87 -5.08 -13.65 -3.35
C HIS A 87 -5.93 -12.43 -3.73
N ALA A 88 -5.33 -11.28 -3.88
CA ALA A 88 -5.93 -10.07 -4.42
C ALA A 88 -4.86 -9.27 -5.18
N ILE A 89 -5.31 -8.50 -6.17
CA ILE A 89 -4.45 -7.68 -7.03
C ILE A 89 -4.97 -6.24 -7.01
N VAL A 90 -4.05 -5.32 -6.75
CA VAL A 90 -4.25 -3.88 -6.86
C VAL A 90 -3.36 -3.38 -8.00
N GLY A 91 -4.00 -2.94 -9.08
CA GLY A 91 -3.31 -2.51 -10.30
C GLY A 91 -3.04 -1.01 -10.35
N ARG A 92 -2.69 -0.52 -11.52
CA ARG A 92 -2.40 0.90 -11.76
C ARG A 92 -3.16 1.41 -12.98
N VAL A 93 -3.79 2.58 -12.84
CA VAL A 93 -4.42 3.34 -13.94
C VAL A 93 -4.14 4.84 -13.75
N ASP A 94 -4.33 5.61 -14.80
CA ASP A 94 -4.45 7.06 -14.71
C ASP A 94 -5.93 7.41 -14.53
N LEU A 95 -6.31 7.91 -13.36
CA LEU A 95 -7.68 8.28 -13.03
C LEU A 95 -8.20 9.46 -13.85
N ALA A 96 -7.32 10.28 -14.44
CA ALA A 96 -7.70 11.40 -15.28
C ALA A 96 -7.76 11.04 -16.77
N SER A 97 -7.46 9.79 -17.14
CA SER A 97 -7.47 9.34 -18.54
C SER A 97 -8.87 9.26 -19.11
N GLY A 98 -9.04 9.71 -20.36
CA GLY A 98 -10.25 9.49 -21.13
C GLY A 98 -10.55 8.02 -21.44
N GLU A 99 -9.54 7.14 -21.29
CA GLU A 99 -9.65 5.70 -21.52
C GLU A 99 -9.81 4.90 -20.21
N LEU A 100 -10.08 5.59 -19.08
CA LEU A 100 -10.14 4.96 -17.75
C LEU A 100 -11.11 3.77 -17.72
N GLY A 101 -12.32 3.95 -18.23
CA GLY A 101 -13.34 2.89 -18.25
C GLY A 101 -12.86 1.62 -18.96
N ALA A 102 -12.25 1.75 -20.14
CA ALA A 102 -11.72 0.63 -20.91
C ALA A 102 -10.52 -0.06 -20.18
N ALA A 103 -9.69 0.73 -19.52
CA ALA A 103 -8.60 0.21 -18.71
C ALA A 103 -9.11 -0.62 -17.52
N LEU A 104 -10.10 -0.08 -16.79
CA LEU A 104 -10.73 -0.79 -15.68
C LEU A 104 -11.44 -2.08 -16.13
N ASP A 105 -12.17 -2.03 -17.25
CA ASP A 105 -12.82 -3.21 -17.84
C ASP A 105 -11.80 -4.31 -18.16
N THR A 106 -10.59 -3.94 -18.59
CA THR A 106 -9.53 -4.90 -18.87
C THR A 106 -8.94 -5.48 -17.60
N HIS A 107 -8.66 -4.66 -16.59
CA HIS A 107 -8.19 -5.16 -15.28
C HIS A 107 -9.23 -6.09 -14.63
N MET A 108 -10.51 -5.76 -14.70
CA MET A 108 -11.62 -6.52 -14.11
C MET A 108 -11.84 -7.91 -14.74
N ARG A 109 -11.21 -8.22 -15.88
CA ARG A 109 -11.18 -9.59 -16.41
C ARG A 109 -10.40 -10.55 -15.51
N SER A 110 -9.55 -10.04 -14.64
CA SER A 110 -8.80 -10.83 -13.66
C SER A 110 -9.63 -11.00 -12.38
N PRO A 111 -10.03 -12.24 -12.00
CA PRO A 111 -10.91 -12.48 -10.85
C PRO A 111 -10.34 -11.98 -9.51
N LEU A 112 -9.02 -11.83 -9.40
CA LEU A 112 -8.35 -11.34 -8.19
C LEU A 112 -8.23 -9.81 -8.13
N PHE A 113 -8.60 -9.07 -9.19
CA PHE A 113 -8.51 -7.62 -9.19
C PHE A 113 -9.50 -6.99 -8.19
N ARG A 114 -9.02 -6.05 -7.35
CA ARG A 114 -9.82 -5.44 -6.27
C ARG A 114 -9.83 -3.92 -6.29
N GLY A 115 -8.87 -3.30 -6.94
CA GLY A 115 -8.73 -1.85 -6.93
C GLY A 115 -7.46 -1.38 -7.60
N VAL A 116 -7.17 -0.11 -7.45
CA VAL A 116 -5.98 0.51 -8.04
C VAL A 116 -5.19 1.28 -7.00
N ARG A 117 -3.86 1.28 -7.16
CA ARG A 117 -2.98 2.16 -6.41
C ARG A 117 -2.68 3.42 -7.23
N VAL A 118 -2.77 4.56 -6.57
CA VAL A 118 -2.37 5.87 -7.11
C VAL A 118 -1.46 6.59 -6.12
N MET A 119 -0.43 7.22 -6.65
CA MET A 119 0.45 8.07 -5.88
C MET A 119 0.04 9.52 -6.11
N VAL A 120 -0.09 10.28 -5.03
CA VAL A 120 -0.37 11.72 -5.08
C VAL A 120 0.70 12.53 -4.33
N ASN A 121 1.78 11.86 -3.95
CA ASN A 121 2.89 12.47 -3.24
C ASN A 121 3.49 13.60 -4.07
N TRP A 122 3.33 14.81 -3.61
CA TRP A 122 4.03 15.96 -4.15
C TRP A 122 4.83 16.64 -3.06
N ASP A 123 6.03 17.05 -3.42
CA ASP A 123 6.92 17.83 -2.59
C ASP A 123 7.69 18.82 -3.48
N ALA A 124 8.15 19.95 -2.89
CA ALA A 124 9.00 20.90 -3.57
C ALA A 124 10.34 20.28 -3.96
N ASP A 125 10.88 19.39 -3.12
CA ASP A 125 12.06 18.58 -3.43
C ASP A 125 11.68 17.42 -4.37
N ALA A 126 12.35 17.39 -5.53
CA ALA A 126 12.13 16.35 -6.54
C ALA A 126 12.45 14.92 -6.06
N MET A 127 13.28 14.77 -5.03
CA MET A 127 13.61 13.47 -4.42
C MET A 127 12.36 12.78 -3.86
N PHE A 128 11.41 13.56 -3.35
CA PHE A 128 10.17 13.05 -2.74
C PHE A 128 8.98 13.07 -3.70
N ARG A 129 9.11 13.67 -4.87
CA ARG A 129 8.00 13.90 -5.80
C ARG A 129 7.68 12.66 -6.63
N ALA A 130 6.45 12.16 -6.50
CA ALA A 130 5.92 11.11 -7.36
C ALA A 130 5.07 11.66 -8.51
N VAL A 131 4.42 12.84 -8.32
CA VAL A 131 3.57 13.49 -9.33
C VAL A 131 4.02 14.91 -9.59
N ALA A 132 3.77 15.41 -10.80
CA ALA A 132 4.16 16.77 -11.18
C ALA A 132 3.18 17.85 -10.67
N ASP A 133 1.91 17.48 -10.50
CA ASP A 133 0.84 18.40 -10.13
C ASP A 133 0.58 18.36 -8.60
N PRO A 134 0.84 19.45 -7.87
CA PRO A 134 0.57 19.53 -6.44
C PRO A 134 -0.92 19.46 -6.09
N ASP A 135 -1.78 19.85 -7.02
CA ASP A 135 -3.22 19.99 -6.84
C ASP A 135 -4.01 18.82 -7.45
N LEU A 136 -3.36 17.69 -7.71
CA LEU A 136 -3.94 16.54 -8.43
C LEU A 136 -5.29 16.10 -7.83
N LEU A 137 -5.40 16.07 -6.49
CA LEU A 137 -6.61 15.67 -5.77
C LEU A 137 -7.81 16.62 -5.98
N SER A 138 -7.58 17.84 -6.45
CA SER A 138 -8.62 18.83 -6.74
C SER A 138 -9.03 18.86 -8.22
N ARG A 139 -8.30 18.15 -9.10
CA ARG A 139 -8.58 18.14 -10.54
C ARG A 139 -9.92 17.43 -10.84
N PRO A 140 -10.85 18.06 -11.57
CA PRO A 140 -12.18 17.48 -11.83
C PRO A 140 -12.12 16.11 -12.51
N ALA A 141 -11.26 15.93 -13.51
CA ALA A 141 -11.12 14.65 -14.22
C ALA A 141 -10.62 13.55 -13.29
N TRP A 142 -9.64 13.85 -12.41
CA TRP A 142 -9.11 12.90 -11.45
C TRP A 142 -10.16 12.49 -10.40
N ARG A 143 -10.94 13.48 -9.89
CA ARG A 143 -12.04 13.23 -8.95
C ARG A 143 -13.17 12.41 -9.57
N ALA A 144 -13.45 12.61 -10.85
CA ALA A 144 -14.42 11.79 -11.59
C ALA A 144 -13.94 10.34 -11.71
N GLY A 145 -12.68 10.12 -12.07
CA GLY A 145 -12.10 8.77 -12.11
C GLY A 145 -12.06 8.09 -10.75
N TYR A 146 -11.80 8.84 -9.66
CA TYR A 146 -11.88 8.29 -8.31
C TYR A 146 -13.31 7.82 -7.98
N ALA A 147 -14.34 8.58 -8.34
CA ALA A 147 -15.73 8.19 -8.16
C ALA A 147 -16.10 6.94 -8.98
N GLU A 148 -15.61 6.84 -10.22
CA GLU A 148 -15.83 5.67 -11.10
C GLU A 148 -15.33 4.37 -10.46
N LEU A 149 -14.25 4.39 -9.68
CA LEU A 149 -13.80 3.20 -8.93
C LEU A 149 -14.89 2.68 -8.00
N GLY A 150 -15.50 3.56 -7.21
CA GLY A 150 -16.59 3.20 -6.30
C GLY A 150 -17.82 2.65 -7.04
N GLU A 151 -18.21 3.25 -8.15
CA GLU A 151 -19.32 2.79 -9.00
C GLU A 151 -19.10 1.37 -9.54
N ARG A 152 -17.83 1.00 -9.73
CA ARG A 152 -17.42 -0.35 -10.17
C ARG A 152 -17.14 -1.32 -9.02
N GLY A 153 -17.31 -0.91 -7.76
CA GLY A 153 -17.01 -1.72 -6.57
C GLY A 153 -15.51 -1.97 -6.36
N LEU A 154 -14.66 -1.07 -6.89
CA LEU A 154 -13.22 -1.09 -6.75
C LEU A 154 -12.75 -0.14 -5.65
N SER A 155 -11.63 -0.46 -5.00
CA SER A 155 -11.00 0.40 -4.03
C SER A 155 -9.94 1.30 -4.68
N ALA A 156 -9.72 2.47 -4.05
CA ALA A 156 -8.54 3.30 -4.28
C ALA A 156 -7.53 3.08 -3.15
N GLU A 157 -6.27 2.77 -3.49
CA GLU A 157 -5.16 2.82 -2.55
C GLU A 157 -4.34 4.06 -2.85
N VAL A 158 -4.27 4.98 -1.90
CA VAL A 158 -3.61 6.26 -2.12
C VAL A 158 -2.36 6.37 -1.27
N MET A 159 -1.23 6.62 -1.94
CA MET A 159 0.02 7.00 -1.29
C MET A 159 0.13 8.53 -1.31
N ALA A 160 0.15 9.15 -0.13
CA ALA A 160 0.15 10.59 0.07
C ALA A 160 1.12 10.98 1.18
N PHE A 161 1.74 12.16 1.07
CA PHE A 161 2.47 12.76 2.18
C PHE A 161 1.52 13.55 3.11
N PRO A 162 1.96 13.91 4.32
CA PRO A 162 1.17 14.66 5.27
C PRO A 162 0.48 15.90 4.68
N ALA A 163 1.15 16.61 3.76
CA ALA A 163 0.61 17.80 3.11
C ALA A 163 -0.63 17.53 2.22
N GLN A 164 -0.80 16.32 1.71
CA GLN A 164 -1.92 15.94 0.85
C GLN A 164 -3.08 15.27 1.61
N LEU A 165 -2.89 14.88 2.88
CA LEU A 165 -3.89 14.07 3.61
C LEU A 165 -5.20 14.82 3.85
N ALA A 166 -5.18 16.13 4.07
CA ALA A 166 -6.41 16.92 4.22
C ALA A 166 -7.23 16.94 2.93
N ALA A 167 -6.58 17.19 1.78
CA ALA A 167 -7.26 17.16 0.48
C ALA A 167 -7.76 15.74 0.12
N LEU A 168 -7.06 14.70 0.57
CA LEU A 168 -7.52 13.32 0.42
C LEU A 168 -8.74 13.03 1.30
N ALA A 169 -8.78 13.56 2.51
CA ALA A 169 -9.95 13.44 3.40
C ALA A 169 -11.18 14.15 2.81
N ASP A 170 -11.00 15.35 2.26
CA ASP A 170 -12.06 16.10 1.59
C ASP A 170 -12.61 15.33 0.38
N LEU A 171 -11.73 14.74 -0.45
CA LEU A 171 -12.14 13.90 -1.57
C LEU A 171 -12.92 12.68 -1.10
N ALA A 172 -12.42 11.97 -0.09
CA ALA A 172 -13.06 10.76 0.42
C ALA A 172 -14.43 11.06 1.04
N ALA A 173 -14.56 12.18 1.79
CA ALA A 173 -15.83 12.63 2.35
C ALA A 173 -16.88 12.95 1.25
N ASP A 174 -16.43 13.49 0.12
CA ASP A 174 -17.25 13.84 -1.03
C ASP A 174 -17.70 12.60 -1.84
N ARG A 175 -17.00 11.48 -1.69
CA ARG A 175 -17.21 10.22 -2.45
C ARG A 175 -17.25 8.99 -1.52
N PRO A 176 -18.22 8.89 -0.60
CA PRO A 176 -18.28 7.83 0.40
C PRO A 176 -18.51 6.43 -0.21
N GLY A 177 -18.93 6.36 -1.47
CA GLY A 177 -19.10 5.09 -2.20
C GLY A 177 -17.79 4.46 -2.68
N THR A 178 -16.65 5.17 -2.62
CA THR A 178 -15.35 4.65 -3.05
C THR A 178 -14.55 4.18 -1.83
N PRO A 179 -14.36 2.87 -1.60
CA PRO A 179 -13.52 2.38 -0.51
C PRO A 179 -12.09 2.88 -0.66
N LEU A 180 -11.53 3.47 0.38
CA LEU A 180 -10.20 4.08 0.36
C LEU A 180 -9.24 3.36 1.31
N VAL A 181 -8.04 3.06 0.82
CA VAL A 181 -6.89 2.65 1.62
C VAL A 181 -5.88 3.79 1.68
N VAL A 182 -5.52 4.23 2.87
CA VAL A 182 -4.36 5.10 3.07
C VAL A 182 -3.13 4.22 3.14
N GLY A 183 -2.27 4.30 2.14
CA GLY A 183 -1.04 3.51 2.04
C GLY A 183 0.02 3.97 3.03
N HIS A 184 0.82 3.01 3.53
CA HIS A 184 2.06 3.25 4.25
C HIS A 184 1.94 4.23 5.43
N ALA A 185 0.92 4.03 6.26
CA ALA A 185 0.69 4.85 7.45
C ALA A 185 0.55 6.37 7.15
N GLY A 186 0.20 6.76 5.91
CA GLY A 186 0.18 8.16 5.49
C GLY A 186 1.58 8.81 5.44
N LEU A 187 2.64 8.00 5.28
CA LEU A 187 4.04 8.41 5.10
C LEU A 187 4.50 9.50 6.10
N PRO A 188 4.58 9.23 7.40
CA PRO A 188 5.01 10.21 8.40
C PRO A 188 6.53 10.44 8.31
N LEU A 189 6.99 11.24 7.31
CA LEU A 189 8.39 11.50 6.99
C LEU A 189 9.16 12.06 8.19
N HIS A 190 8.63 13.11 8.81
CA HIS A 190 9.16 13.68 10.03
C HIS A 190 8.16 13.48 11.17
N ARG A 191 8.52 12.69 12.17
CA ARG A 191 7.61 12.27 13.23
C ARG A 191 7.55 13.25 14.40
N THR A 192 8.04 14.48 14.21
CA THR A 192 8.08 15.52 15.25
C THR A 192 7.66 16.87 14.68
N GLY A 193 7.22 17.77 15.58
CA GLY A 193 6.92 19.15 15.23
C GLY A 193 5.69 19.31 14.31
N ALA A 194 5.75 20.33 13.47
CA ALA A 194 4.62 20.76 12.64
C ALA A 194 4.19 19.70 11.63
N GLU A 195 5.10 18.92 11.09
CA GLU A 195 4.77 17.87 10.12
C GLU A 195 4.05 16.70 10.77
N HIS A 196 4.44 16.29 11.98
CA HIS A 196 3.69 15.30 12.74
C HIS A 196 2.27 15.80 13.06
N ALA A 197 2.11 17.07 13.44
CA ALA A 197 0.80 17.64 13.68
C ALA A 197 -0.07 17.65 12.40
N LEU A 198 0.51 17.96 11.27
CA LEU A 198 -0.16 17.93 9.96
C LEU A 198 -0.58 16.51 9.58
N TRP A 199 0.34 15.53 9.72
CA TRP A 199 0.04 14.11 9.51
C TRP A 199 -1.11 13.66 10.43
N ARG A 200 -1.03 13.95 11.71
CA ARG A 200 -2.05 13.57 12.69
C ARG A 200 -3.42 14.15 12.36
N ALA A 201 -3.47 15.43 12.00
CA ALA A 201 -4.72 16.09 11.63
C ALA A 201 -5.36 15.43 10.40
N GLY A 202 -4.56 15.15 9.36
CA GLY A 202 -5.02 14.48 8.15
C GLY A 202 -5.49 13.05 8.41
N MET A 203 -4.73 12.26 9.19
CA MET A 203 -5.11 10.90 9.55
C MET A 203 -6.36 10.87 10.43
N THR A 204 -6.55 11.84 11.34
CA THR A 204 -7.78 11.98 12.14
C THR A 204 -9.00 12.25 11.24
N ALA A 205 -8.88 13.15 10.27
CA ALA A 205 -9.96 13.45 9.33
C ALA A 205 -10.32 12.22 8.47
N LEU A 206 -9.34 11.47 7.99
CA LEU A 206 -9.53 10.23 7.25
C LEU A 206 -10.15 9.13 8.11
N ALA A 207 -9.72 8.98 9.35
CA ALA A 207 -10.24 8.00 10.29
C ALA A 207 -11.70 8.23 10.68
N ALA A 208 -12.18 9.48 10.62
CA ALA A 208 -13.58 9.81 10.84
C ALA A 208 -14.53 9.25 9.74
N LEU A 209 -13.98 8.82 8.61
CA LEU A 209 -14.73 8.29 7.46
C LEU A 209 -14.79 6.76 7.53
N PRO A 210 -15.98 6.13 7.64
CA PRO A 210 -16.11 4.69 7.92
C PRO A 210 -15.62 3.79 6.77
N HIS A 211 -15.56 4.30 5.53
CA HIS A 211 -15.10 3.58 4.34
C HIS A 211 -13.58 3.68 4.11
N VAL A 212 -12.86 4.34 5.04
CA VAL A 212 -11.41 4.51 4.96
C VAL A 212 -10.72 3.53 5.89
N VAL A 213 -9.73 2.81 5.37
CA VAL A 213 -8.83 1.93 6.11
C VAL A 213 -7.37 2.36 5.92
N VAL A 214 -6.48 1.91 6.79
CA VAL A 214 -5.05 2.25 6.74
C VAL A 214 -4.18 1.00 6.63
N LYS A 215 -3.14 1.04 5.80
CA LYS A 215 -2.06 0.05 5.79
C LYS A 215 -0.90 0.52 6.67
N LEU A 216 -0.56 -0.30 7.64
CA LEU A 216 0.61 -0.17 8.49
C LEU A 216 1.76 -0.91 7.80
N SER A 217 2.47 -0.19 6.94
CA SER A 217 3.56 -0.72 6.10
C SER A 217 4.48 0.42 5.66
N GLY A 218 5.56 0.13 4.96
CA GLY A 218 6.43 1.14 4.36
C GLY A 218 7.13 2.04 5.38
N LEU A 219 7.20 1.64 6.65
CA LEU A 219 7.83 2.43 7.70
C LEU A 219 9.35 2.55 7.48
N ALA A 220 9.95 1.58 6.81
CA ALA A 220 11.36 1.64 6.43
C ALA A 220 11.64 2.63 5.28
N MET A 221 10.64 3.00 4.49
CA MET A 221 10.79 4.05 3.47
C MET A 221 10.99 5.44 4.06
N VAL A 222 10.43 5.69 5.25
CA VAL A 222 10.44 7.01 5.91
C VAL A 222 11.42 7.09 7.07
N ASP A 223 11.83 5.95 7.62
CA ASP A 223 12.87 5.84 8.65
C ASP A 223 13.69 4.57 8.38
N HIS A 224 14.79 4.74 7.68
CA HIS A 224 15.66 3.63 7.25
C HIS A 224 16.25 2.83 8.44
N HIS A 225 16.32 3.44 9.61
CA HIS A 225 16.93 2.90 10.81
C HIS A 225 15.94 2.64 11.95
N TRP A 226 14.64 2.60 11.64
CA TRP A 226 13.62 2.44 12.66
C TRP A 226 13.90 1.26 13.61
N THR A 227 13.48 1.42 14.85
CA THR A 227 13.44 0.37 15.85
C THR A 227 11.99 0.08 16.24
N VAL A 228 11.74 -1.05 16.90
CA VAL A 228 10.40 -1.38 17.41
C VAL A 228 9.84 -0.24 18.26
N ASP A 229 10.64 0.27 19.19
CA ASP A 229 10.21 1.39 20.06
C ASP A 229 10.05 2.71 19.30
N GLY A 230 10.84 2.90 18.23
CA GLY A 230 10.74 4.09 17.39
C GLY A 230 9.45 4.14 16.58
N ILE A 231 8.96 3.01 16.06
CA ILE A 231 7.72 2.96 15.27
C ILE A 231 6.47 2.72 16.12
N ARG A 232 6.62 2.20 17.35
CA ARG A 232 5.51 1.91 18.27
C ARG A 232 4.53 3.09 18.43
N PRO A 233 4.98 4.35 18.66
CA PRO A 233 4.05 5.47 18.81
C PRO A 233 3.15 5.67 17.59
N ILE A 234 3.70 5.61 16.37
CA ILE A 234 2.94 5.77 15.12
C ILE A 234 1.92 4.63 14.95
N VAL A 235 2.36 3.39 15.19
CA VAL A 235 1.48 2.21 15.09
C VAL A 235 0.32 2.32 16.08
N ARG A 236 0.62 2.67 17.34
CA ARG A 236 -0.41 2.82 18.38
C ARG A 236 -1.36 3.97 18.09
N GLU A 237 -0.86 5.11 17.65
CA GLU A 237 -1.71 6.25 17.29
C GLU A 237 -2.68 5.90 16.17
N LEU A 238 -2.26 5.11 15.17
CA LEU A 238 -3.14 4.64 14.11
C LEU A 238 -4.19 3.63 14.61
N PHE A 239 -3.87 2.80 15.61
CA PHE A 239 -4.87 1.94 16.26
C PHE A 239 -5.93 2.75 16.98
N ASP A 240 -5.52 3.81 17.68
CA ASP A 240 -6.45 4.69 18.38
C ASP A 240 -7.38 5.41 17.39
N LEU A 241 -6.86 5.82 16.22
CA LEU A 241 -7.63 6.55 15.21
C LEU A 241 -8.55 5.63 14.39
N PHE A 242 -8.02 4.54 13.84
CA PHE A 242 -8.73 3.69 12.87
C PHE A 242 -9.38 2.46 13.49
N THR A 243 -9.04 2.09 14.71
CA THR A 243 -9.33 0.81 15.36
C THR A 243 -8.70 -0.38 14.62
N PRO A 244 -8.47 -1.53 15.26
CA PRO A 244 -7.95 -2.72 14.60
C PRO A 244 -8.77 -3.16 13.38
N ALA A 245 -10.09 -3.00 13.42
CA ALA A 245 -11.00 -3.39 12.34
C ALA A 245 -10.88 -2.55 11.05
N ARG A 246 -10.11 -1.46 11.08
CA ARG A 246 -9.83 -0.60 9.91
C ARG A 246 -8.34 -0.32 9.69
N ALA A 247 -7.48 -1.12 10.32
CA ALA A 247 -6.05 -1.10 10.13
C ALA A 247 -5.57 -2.49 9.73
N MET A 248 -4.58 -2.58 8.84
CA MET A 248 -4.02 -3.85 8.41
C MET A 248 -2.50 -3.77 8.27
N PHE A 249 -1.80 -4.79 8.74
CA PHE A 249 -0.35 -4.91 8.58
C PHE A 249 0.02 -5.39 7.18
N ALA A 250 1.16 -4.92 6.70
CA ALA A 250 1.72 -5.33 5.43
C ALA A 250 3.24 -5.17 5.39
N SER A 251 3.91 -5.97 4.59
CA SER A 251 5.36 -6.01 4.55
C SER A 251 5.98 -4.92 3.69
N ASN A 252 5.31 -4.49 2.63
CA ASN A 252 5.88 -3.66 1.56
C ASN A 252 7.13 -4.27 0.91
N PHE A 253 7.25 -5.61 0.90
CA PHE A 253 8.41 -6.28 0.32
C PHE A 253 8.31 -6.36 -1.21
N PRO A 254 9.48 -6.25 -1.91
CA PRO A 254 10.82 -6.14 -1.34
C PRO A 254 11.31 -4.70 -1.06
N VAL A 255 10.44 -3.67 -1.15
CA VAL A 255 10.87 -2.27 -0.98
C VAL A 255 11.42 -2.02 0.43
N ASP A 256 10.72 -2.41 1.48
CA ASP A 256 11.22 -2.31 2.86
C ASP A 256 12.46 -3.20 3.10
N GLY A 257 12.68 -4.19 2.22
CA GLY A 257 13.88 -5.03 2.18
C GLY A 257 15.18 -4.27 1.93
N LEU A 258 15.13 -3.02 1.46
CA LEU A 258 16.29 -2.14 1.39
C LEU A 258 16.91 -1.89 2.78
N HIS A 259 16.12 -1.96 3.84
CA HIS A 259 16.53 -1.55 5.19
C HIS A 259 16.27 -2.59 6.28
N LYS A 260 15.28 -3.47 6.09
CA LYS A 260 14.85 -4.46 7.09
C LYS A 260 14.55 -5.80 6.45
N SER A 261 14.82 -6.90 7.17
CA SER A 261 14.39 -8.22 6.71
C SER A 261 12.86 -8.36 6.84
N TYR A 262 12.29 -9.29 6.06
CA TYR A 262 10.87 -9.62 6.13
C TYR A 262 10.46 -10.03 7.54
N ASP A 263 11.28 -10.87 8.19
CA ASP A 263 11.07 -11.29 9.57
C ASP A 263 11.07 -10.11 10.53
N ALA A 264 12.05 -9.18 10.39
CA ALA A 264 12.14 -8.03 11.29
C ALA A 264 10.88 -7.13 11.22
N VAL A 265 10.24 -7.01 10.05
CA VAL A 265 8.99 -6.25 9.90
C VAL A 265 7.85 -6.94 10.67
N TRP A 266 7.65 -8.24 10.46
CA TRP A 266 6.58 -8.98 11.13
C TRP A 266 6.81 -9.15 12.62
N ASP A 267 8.05 -9.41 13.05
CA ASP A 267 8.42 -9.52 14.46
C ASP A 267 8.22 -8.20 15.20
N ALA A 268 8.45 -7.05 14.53
CA ALA A 268 8.15 -5.75 15.10
C ALA A 268 6.66 -5.55 15.36
N PHE A 269 5.79 -5.93 14.40
CA PHE A 269 4.35 -5.85 14.60
C PHE A 269 3.86 -6.80 15.70
N ASP A 270 4.40 -8.02 15.75
CA ASP A 270 4.13 -8.96 16.85
C ASP A 270 4.54 -8.38 18.20
N ALA A 271 5.74 -7.78 18.31
CA ALA A 271 6.24 -7.18 19.56
C ALA A 271 5.48 -5.92 19.99
N ILE A 272 4.95 -5.14 19.02
CA ILE A 272 4.14 -3.96 19.32
C ILE A 272 2.77 -4.36 19.87
N THR A 273 2.23 -5.49 19.43
CA THR A 273 0.85 -5.92 19.72
C THR A 273 0.76 -7.09 20.69
N VAL A 274 1.89 -7.52 21.29
CA VAL A 274 1.93 -8.75 22.11
C VAL A 274 0.92 -8.77 23.27
N ASP A 275 0.64 -7.61 23.84
CA ASP A 275 -0.27 -7.44 24.98
C ASP A 275 -1.72 -7.08 24.54
N ASP A 276 -1.97 -6.95 23.24
CA ASP A 276 -3.30 -6.62 22.75
C ASP A 276 -4.24 -7.84 22.78
N PRO A 277 -5.56 -7.63 22.87
CA PRO A 277 -6.53 -8.70 22.78
C PRO A 277 -6.35 -9.54 21.50
N ALA A 278 -6.53 -10.85 21.63
CA ALA A 278 -6.36 -11.77 20.49
C ALA A 278 -7.28 -11.42 19.30
N ALA A 279 -8.47 -10.87 19.58
CA ALA A 279 -9.41 -10.41 18.54
C ALA A 279 -8.83 -9.22 17.76
N ASP A 280 -8.25 -8.24 18.44
CA ASP A 280 -7.66 -7.06 17.80
C ASP A 280 -6.44 -7.46 16.96
N ARG A 281 -5.61 -8.35 17.47
CA ARG A 281 -4.48 -8.90 16.71
C ARG A 281 -4.96 -9.68 15.46
N ALA A 282 -6.04 -10.45 15.57
CA ALA A 282 -6.61 -11.16 14.42
C ALA A 282 -7.07 -10.17 13.32
N GLU A 283 -7.71 -9.06 13.71
CA GLU A 283 -8.08 -7.99 12.76
C GLU A 283 -6.84 -7.41 12.07
N LEU A 284 -5.83 -6.98 12.83
CA LEU A 284 -4.63 -6.33 12.30
C LEU A 284 -3.81 -7.22 11.37
N PHE A 285 -3.60 -8.47 11.76
CA PHE A 285 -2.75 -9.40 11.04
C PHE A 285 -3.45 -10.14 9.89
N ARG A 286 -4.79 -10.18 9.87
CA ARG A 286 -5.51 -11.06 8.97
C ARG A 286 -6.86 -10.54 8.50
N ASP A 287 -7.80 -10.33 9.44
CA ASP A 287 -9.22 -10.28 9.11
C ASP A 287 -9.62 -8.99 8.39
N THR A 288 -9.06 -7.85 8.77
CA THR A 288 -9.31 -6.57 8.10
C THR A 288 -8.89 -6.63 6.63
N ALA A 289 -7.70 -7.16 6.33
CA ALA A 289 -7.25 -7.31 4.95
C ALA A 289 -8.15 -8.28 4.16
N ARG A 290 -8.48 -9.43 4.73
CA ARG A 290 -9.36 -10.43 4.07
C ARG A 290 -10.74 -9.85 3.78
N ARG A 291 -11.34 -9.20 4.74
CA ARG A 291 -12.65 -8.56 4.58
C ARG A 291 -12.61 -7.47 3.52
N PHE A 292 -11.65 -6.56 3.60
CA PHE A 292 -11.54 -5.43 2.69
C PHE A 292 -11.32 -5.88 1.23
N TYR A 293 -10.37 -6.80 1.01
CA TYR A 293 -10.06 -7.30 -0.34
C TYR A 293 -10.90 -8.50 -0.76
N ARG A 294 -11.90 -8.92 0.05
CA ARG A 294 -12.77 -10.06 -0.26
C ARG A 294 -11.98 -11.34 -0.54
N ILE A 295 -10.99 -11.63 0.32
CA ILE A 295 -10.14 -12.83 0.26
C ILE A 295 -10.79 -13.93 1.11
N ALA A 296 -11.00 -15.10 0.49
CA ALA A 296 -11.52 -16.29 1.16
C ALA A 296 -10.48 -16.99 2.06
#